data_d8d908cb433a7e32dd6fda2ad6b3c2e7
#
_entry.id   d8d908cb433a7e32dd6fda2ad6b3c2e7
#
_cell.length_a   1.000
_cell.length_b   1.000
_cell.length_c   1.000
_cell.angle_alpha   90.00
_cell.angle_beta   90.00
_cell.angle_gamma   90.00
#
_symmetry.space_group_name_H-M   'P 1'
#
loop_
_entity.id
_entity.type
_entity.pdbx_description
1 polymer ?
#
loop_
_entity_poly.entity_id
_entity_poly.type
_entity_poly.pdbx_seq_one_letter_code
_entity_poly.pdbx_strand_id
1 'polypeptide(L)' 'MRCAICQNGATVEGYATIVLERGHTTLVFKKVPAMICENCGEEYISREINKALLRRAREELERGVVLEMLNFAA' A
#
# COMPACT_ATOMS: atom_id res chain seq x y z
N MET A 1 -9.37 -15.64 -1.78
CA MET A 1 -10.47 -14.67 -1.67
C MET A 1 -10.96 -14.27 -3.05
N ARG A 2 -12.24 -14.09 -3.20
CA ARG A 2 -12.81 -13.64 -4.47
C ARG A 2 -12.73 -12.12 -4.58
N CYS A 3 -12.36 -11.62 -5.74
CA CYS A 3 -12.29 -10.17 -5.98
C CYS A 3 -13.69 -9.56 -5.93
N ALA A 4 -13.87 -8.52 -5.10
CA ALA A 4 -15.16 -7.84 -4.98
C ALA A 4 -15.40 -6.85 -6.13
N ILE A 5 -14.38 -6.46 -6.85
CA ILE A 5 -14.48 -5.48 -7.93
C ILE A 5 -14.92 -6.13 -9.24
N CYS A 6 -14.16 -7.11 -9.73
CA CYS A 6 -14.51 -7.78 -10.99
C CYS A 6 -15.40 -9.01 -10.79
N GLN A 7 -15.42 -9.57 -9.59
CA GLN A 7 -16.21 -10.74 -9.19
C GLN A 7 -15.89 -12.02 -9.96
N ASN A 8 -14.90 -11.98 -10.85
CA ASN A 8 -14.52 -13.12 -11.68
C ASN A 8 -13.13 -13.66 -11.38
N GLY A 9 -12.36 -12.97 -10.56
CA GLY A 9 -11.00 -13.36 -10.23
C GLY A 9 -10.84 -13.75 -8.78
N ALA A 10 -9.83 -14.56 -8.52
CA ALA A 10 -9.39 -14.87 -7.17
C ALA A 10 -8.18 -14.03 -6.85
N THR A 11 -7.98 -13.70 -5.57
CA THR A 11 -6.82 -12.95 -5.13
C THR A 11 -5.69 -13.89 -4.70
N VAL A 12 -4.46 -13.48 -4.99
CA VAL A 12 -3.26 -14.21 -4.56
C VAL A 12 -2.35 -13.27 -3.81
N GLU A 13 -1.47 -13.81 -2.98
CA GLU A 13 -0.50 -13.02 -2.25
C GLU A 13 0.50 -12.36 -3.20
N GLY A 14 0.80 -11.10 -2.96
CA GLY A 14 1.75 -10.35 -3.75
C GLY A 14 2.17 -9.08 -3.03
N TYR A 15 2.78 -8.17 -3.78
CA TYR A 15 3.26 -6.90 -3.24
C TYR A 15 2.74 -5.74 -4.07
N ALA A 16 2.37 -4.67 -3.39
CA ALA A 16 1.86 -3.47 -4.03
C ALA A 16 2.79 -2.29 -3.76
N THR A 17 2.71 -1.28 -4.62
CA THR A 17 3.36 0.00 -4.41
C THR A 17 2.27 1.00 -4.05
N ILE A 18 2.39 1.62 -2.88
CA ILE A 18 1.39 2.55 -2.37
C ILE A 18 1.98 3.95 -2.33
N VAL A 19 1.27 4.92 -2.89
CA VAL A 19 1.67 6.33 -2.89
C VAL A 19 0.73 7.10 -1.98
N LEU A 20 1.28 7.82 -1.01
CA LEU A 20 0.52 8.67 -0.11
C LEU A 20 0.99 10.11 -0.27
N GLU A 21 0.03 11.02 -0.45
CA GLU A 21 0.31 12.44 -0.55
C GLU A 21 -0.39 13.18 0.57
N ARG A 22 0.35 14.04 1.27
CA ARG A 22 -0.17 14.87 2.35
C ARG A 22 0.49 16.25 2.23
N GLY A 23 -0.30 17.26 1.87
CA GLY A 23 0.25 18.60 1.65
C GLY A 23 1.32 18.58 0.58
N HIS A 24 2.54 18.91 0.93
CA HIS A 24 3.67 18.91 0.01
C HIS A 24 4.52 17.64 0.10
N THR A 25 4.09 16.67 0.91
CA THR A 25 4.84 15.44 1.12
C THR A 25 4.28 14.32 0.28
N THR A 26 5.15 13.62 -0.45
CA THR A 26 4.81 12.41 -1.20
C THR A 26 5.66 11.27 -0.68
N LEU A 27 5.00 10.19 -0.26
CA LEU A 27 5.67 9.00 0.22
C LEU A 27 5.31 7.82 -0.68
N VAL A 28 6.32 7.06 -1.10
CA VAL A 28 6.12 5.87 -1.92
C VAL A 28 6.57 4.67 -1.09
N PHE A 29 5.62 3.79 -0.79
CA PHE A 29 5.90 2.54 -0.08
C PHE A 29 5.99 1.40 -1.08
N LYS A 30 7.14 0.76 -1.11
CA LYS A 30 7.41 -0.39 -1.97
C LYS A 30 7.27 -1.69 -1.20
N LYS A 31 6.94 -2.77 -1.89
CA LYS A 31 6.84 -4.13 -1.34
C LYS A 31 5.86 -4.21 -0.18
N VAL A 32 4.71 -3.58 -0.34
CA VAL A 32 3.64 -3.65 0.65
C VAL A 32 2.88 -4.96 0.44
N PRO A 33 2.81 -5.84 1.44
CA PRO A 33 2.06 -7.09 1.31
C PRO A 33 0.60 -6.82 0.96
N ALA A 34 0.10 -7.47 -0.06
CA ALA A 34 -1.27 -7.27 -0.53
C ALA A 34 -1.81 -8.54 -1.17
N MET A 35 -3.14 -8.64 -1.25
CA MET A 35 -3.81 -9.67 -2.03
C MET A 35 -4.17 -9.04 -3.37
N ILE A 36 -3.75 -9.65 -4.45
CA ILE A 36 -3.90 -9.09 -5.79
C ILE A 36 -4.81 -9.99 -6.63
N CYS A 37 -5.82 -9.40 -7.26
CA CYS A 37 -6.72 -10.13 -8.14
C CYS A 37 -6.00 -10.53 -9.42
N GLU A 38 -6.03 -11.82 -9.74
CA GLU A 38 -5.39 -12.35 -10.94
C GLU A 38 -6.04 -11.84 -12.22
N ASN A 39 -7.31 -11.45 -12.16
CA ASN A 39 -8.06 -11.05 -13.34
C ASN A 39 -7.98 -9.55 -13.62
N CYS A 40 -8.29 -8.70 -12.63
CA CYS A 40 -8.35 -7.25 -12.85
C CYS A 40 -7.17 -6.48 -12.26
N GLY A 41 -6.30 -7.13 -11.48
CA GLY A 41 -5.14 -6.49 -10.87
C GLY A 41 -5.46 -5.65 -9.64
N GLU A 42 -6.70 -5.70 -9.13
CA GLU A 42 -7.08 -4.96 -7.94
C GLU A 42 -6.27 -5.40 -6.73
N GLU A 43 -5.85 -4.45 -5.93
CA GLU A 43 -4.99 -4.69 -4.78
C GLU A 43 -5.77 -4.50 -3.48
N TYR A 44 -5.72 -5.49 -2.60
CA TYR A 44 -6.39 -5.46 -1.30
C TYR A 44 -5.35 -5.49 -0.20
N ILE A 45 -5.38 -4.49 0.66
CA ILE A 45 -4.44 -4.34 1.76
C ILE A 45 -5.17 -4.56 3.07
N SER A 46 -4.62 -5.39 3.96
CA SER A 46 -5.24 -5.68 5.25
C SER A 46 -5.29 -4.44 6.12
N ARG A 47 -6.19 -4.45 7.12
CA ARG A 47 -6.33 -3.35 8.06
C ARG A 47 -5.03 -3.14 8.85
N GLU A 48 -4.38 -4.20 9.24
CA GLU A 48 -3.12 -4.14 9.98
C GLU A 48 -2.01 -3.49 9.16
N ILE A 49 -1.89 -3.87 7.90
CA ILE A 49 -0.90 -3.28 6.99
C ILE A 49 -1.22 -1.81 6.77
N ASN A 50 -2.50 -1.48 6.55
CA ASN A 50 -2.92 -0.10 6.35
C ASN A 50 -2.60 0.78 7.56
N LYS A 51 -2.82 0.28 8.77
CA LYS A 51 -2.48 1.00 9.98
C LYS A 51 -0.97 1.23 10.10
N ALA A 52 -0.17 0.24 9.72
CA ALA A 52 1.28 0.36 9.75
C ALA A 52 1.76 1.40 8.74
N LEU A 53 1.17 1.43 7.54
CA LEU A 53 1.49 2.43 6.53
C LEU A 53 1.18 3.85 7.03
N LEU A 54 0.00 4.04 7.62
CA LEU A 54 -0.40 5.35 8.13
C LEU A 54 0.48 5.82 9.28
N ARG A 55 0.88 4.92 10.16
CA ARG A 55 1.80 5.24 11.24
C ARG A 55 3.16 5.68 10.69
N ARG A 56 3.69 4.95 9.73
CA ARG A 56 4.97 5.27 9.10
C ARG A 56 4.88 6.61 8.38
N ALA A 57 3.77 6.84 7.67
CA ALA A 57 3.55 8.11 6.98
C ALA A 57 3.56 9.29 7.96
N ARG A 58 2.91 9.12 9.11
CA ARG A 58 2.88 10.15 10.15
C ARG A 58 4.28 10.47 10.67
N GLU A 59 5.08 9.44 10.92
CA GLU A 59 6.45 9.60 11.38
C GLU A 59 7.29 10.39 10.38
N GLU A 60 7.14 10.09 9.09
CA GLU A 60 7.88 10.77 8.04
C GLU A 60 7.43 12.22 7.89
N LEU A 61 6.12 12.49 8.04
CA LEU A 61 5.60 13.86 8.03
C LEU A 61 6.16 14.68 9.18
N GLU A 62 6.27 14.10 10.36
CA GLU A 62 6.83 14.78 11.53
C GLU A 62 8.30 15.09 11.35
N ARG A 63 9.01 14.31 10.54
CA ARG A 63 10.41 14.54 10.21
C ARG A 63 10.60 15.61 9.14
N GLY A 64 9.50 16.10 8.55
CA GLY A 64 9.57 17.13 7.52
C GLY A 64 10.00 16.64 6.15
N VAL A 65 9.81 15.37 5.87
CA VAL A 65 10.16 14.77 4.58
C VAL A 65 9.24 15.30 3.48
N VAL A 66 9.79 15.65 2.33
CA VAL A 66 9.04 16.12 1.18
C VAL A 66 8.76 14.98 0.20
N LEU A 67 9.78 14.19 -0.10
CA LEU A 67 9.65 13.03 -0.98
C LEU A 67 10.54 11.91 -0.47
N GLU A 68 9.99 10.72 -0.32
CA GLU A 68 10.76 9.57 0.13
C GLU A 68 10.17 8.28 -0.42
N MET A 69 11.07 7.35 -0.78
CA MET A 69 10.70 5.99 -1.16
C MET A 69 11.08 5.05 -0.02
N LEU A 70 10.11 4.30 0.47
CA LEU A 70 10.29 3.41 1.60
C LEU A 70 10.02 1.97 1.18
N ASN A 71 10.83 1.04 1.65
CA ASN A 71 10.62 -0.39 1.41
C ASN A 71 9.92 -0.98 2.64
N PHE A 72 8.63 -1.22 2.53
CA PHE A 72 7.81 -1.67 3.65
C PHE A 72 8.21 -3.05 4.16
N ALA A 73 8.56 -3.95 3.26
CA ALA A 73 8.89 -5.34 3.59
C ALA A 73 10.35 -5.54 4.01
N ALA A 74 11.15 -4.51 4.01
CA ALA A 74 12.57 -4.61 4.36
C ALA A 74 12.79 -4.74 5.85
#